data_9f7615ea43ac3873dfaa9d68bff3b361
#
_entry.id   9f7615ea43ac3873dfaa9d68bff3b361
#
_cell.length_a   1.000
_cell.length_b   1.000
_cell.length_c   1.000
_cell.angle_alpha   90.00
_cell.angle_beta   90.00
_cell.angle_gamma   90.00
#
_symmetry.space_group_name_H-M   'P 1'
#
loop_
_entity.id
_entity.type
_entity.pdbx_description
1 polymer ?
#
loop_
_entity_poly.entity_id
_entity_poly.type
_entity_poly.pdbx_seq_one_letter_code
_entity_poly.pdbx_strand_id
1 'polypeptide(L)'
;KGSNFRHQIYPQYKANRKPADESLIVQIEPLYQIIRAMGFHFICKEGVEADDVIATLAKLANAKNIETIIASSDKDLLQLVGDHIKQLNMQGKLYDTDMVEEKMGVKPHQILDLLALSGDASDNIPGVPSVGPKTAIKWLQLYGDIEGVKANANKIDGKVGERLRESFDLLDLSYQLVKLKFDVDLPSDVFDDEPGENTEKLRELYTEYGFSMWLKQLADQIKEKPITEAIEPLLSESQDQKNSLLLQEFTQTLILKQADFES
;
A
#
# COMPACT_ATOMS: atom_id res chain seq x y z
N LYS A 1 -0.25 -9.31 15.55
CA LYS A 1 1.13 -9.85 15.45
C LYS A 1 1.02 -11.33 15.21
N GLY A 2 1.31 -11.80 14.03
CA GLY A 2 1.29 -13.21 13.71
C GLY A 2 2.24 -13.52 12.57
N SER A 3 2.76 -14.75 12.55
CA SER A 3 3.44 -15.30 11.40
C SER A 3 2.46 -15.31 10.23
N ASN A 4 2.84 -14.75 9.09
CA ASN A 4 2.08 -14.83 7.84
C ASN A 4 2.64 -15.95 6.95
N PHE A 5 2.02 -16.19 5.80
CA PHE A 5 2.44 -17.26 4.89
C PHE A 5 3.88 -17.05 4.36
N ARG A 6 4.39 -15.80 4.28
CA ARG A 6 5.77 -15.52 3.84
C ARG A 6 6.79 -16.06 4.84
N HIS A 7 6.49 -16.03 6.15
CA HIS A 7 7.36 -16.65 7.17
C HIS A 7 7.40 -18.18 7.07
N GLN A 8 6.32 -18.80 6.56
CA GLN A 8 6.31 -20.26 6.31
C GLN A 8 7.21 -20.61 5.11
N ILE A 9 7.25 -19.76 4.08
CA ILE A 9 8.11 -19.90 2.91
C ILE A 9 9.57 -19.60 3.28
N TYR A 10 9.80 -18.53 4.03
CA TYR A 10 11.13 -18.04 4.39
C TYR A 10 11.14 -17.50 5.83
N PRO A 11 11.61 -18.31 6.81
CA PRO A 11 11.62 -17.90 8.22
C PRO A 11 12.42 -16.64 8.54
N GLN A 12 13.35 -16.27 7.65
CA GLN A 12 14.17 -15.06 7.76
C GLN A 12 13.44 -13.80 7.26
N TYR A 13 12.25 -13.92 6.68
CA TYR A 13 11.46 -12.79 6.20
C TYR A 13 11.22 -11.78 7.33
N LYS A 14 11.58 -10.53 7.12
CA LYS A 14 11.48 -9.43 8.11
C LYS A 14 12.22 -9.69 9.45
N ALA A 15 13.13 -10.68 9.53
CA ALA A 15 13.82 -11.02 10.77
C ALA A 15 14.77 -9.92 11.29
N ASN A 16 15.17 -8.99 10.42
CA ASN A 16 16.02 -7.83 10.73
C ASN A 16 15.23 -6.64 11.28
N ARG A 17 13.88 -6.67 11.29
CA ARG A 17 13.05 -5.59 11.85
C ARG A 17 13.11 -5.61 13.36
N LYS A 18 13.31 -4.43 13.95
CA LYS A 18 13.26 -4.27 15.41
C LYS A 18 11.81 -4.36 15.89
N PRO A 19 11.56 -4.93 17.09
CA PRO A 19 10.24 -4.84 17.71
C PRO A 19 9.83 -3.38 17.92
N ALA A 20 8.54 -3.09 17.76
CA ALA A 20 8.00 -1.79 18.08
C ALA A 20 8.15 -1.48 19.59
N ASP A 21 8.34 -0.21 19.93
CA ASP A 21 8.36 0.24 21.30
C ASP A 21 7.03 -0.06 22.00
N GLU A 22 7.08 -0.47 23.27
CA GLU A 22 5.86 -0.78 24.05
C GLU A 22 4.92 0.43 24.13
N SER A 23 5.48 1.65 24.22
CA SER A 23 4.71 2.89 24.24
C SER A 23 3.91 3.12 22.95
N LEU A 24 4.37 2.61 21.82
CA LEU A 24 3.65 2.64 20.54
C LEU A 24 2.59 1.53 20.49
N ILE A 25 2.92 0.33 20.97
CA ILE A 25 2.00 -0.83 20.93
C ILE A 25 0.70 -0.51 21.69
N VAL A 26 0.77 0.16 22.84
CA VAL A 26 -0.43 0.50 23.63
C VAL A 26 -1.34 1.53 22.93
N GLN A 27 -0.85 2.26 21.95
CA GLN A 27 -1.62 3.26 21.20
C GLN A 27 -2.39 2.64 20.01
N ILE A 28 -2.06 1.42 19.59
CA ILE A 28 -2.63 0.80 18.39
C ILE A 28 -4.13 0.58 18.54
N GLU A 29 -4.58 -0.04 19.64
CA GLU A 29 -6.01 -0.31 19.84
C GLU A 29 -6.86 0.98 19.98
N PRO A 30 -6.44 2.00 20.74
CA PRO A 30 -7.06 3.32 20.70
C PRO A 30 -7.21 3.90 19.29
N LEU A 31 -6.16 3.84 18.50
CA LEU A 31 -6.17 4.32 17.12
C LEU A 31 -7.22 3.57 16.27
N TYR A 32 -7.29 2.25 16.38
CA TYR A 32 -8.29 1.44 15.67
C TYR A 32 -9.72 1.81 16.08
N GLN A 33 -9.96 2.10 17.36
CA GLN A 33 -11.27 2.54 17.83
C GLN A 33 -11.66 3.90 17.24
N ILE A 34 -10.70 4.84 17.18
CA ILE A 34 -10.91 6.15 16.57
C ILE A 34 -11.26 6.00 15.08
N ILE A 35 -10.49 5.23 14.33
CA ILE A 35 -10.70 5.02 12.89
C ILE A 35 -12.08 4.42 12.63
N ARG A 36 -12.50 3.40 13.40
CA ARG A 36 -13.85 2.85 13.30
C ARG A 36 -14.92 3.87 13.64
N ALA A 37 -14.71 4.69 14.67
CA ALA A 37 -15.63 5.74 15.06
C ALA A 37 -15.72 6.88 14.03
N MET A 38 -14.65 7.12 13.26
CA MET A 38 -14.64 8.04 12.11
C MET A 38 -15.45 7.52 10.91
N GLY A 39 -15.96 6.29 10.96
CA GLY A 39 -16.76 5.71 9.90
C GLY A 39 -15.94 5.07 8.77
N PHE A 40 -14.67 4.76 9.01
CA PHE A 40 -13.88 4.00 8.04
C PHE A 40 -14.09 2.49 8.21
N HIS A 41 -14.15 1.77 7.10
CA HIS A 41 -14.02 0.32 7.11
C HIS A 41 -12.63 -0.06 7.63
N PHE A 42 -12.61 -0.81 8.72
CA PHE A 42 -11.37 -1.30 9.31
C PHE A 42 -11.27 -2.81 9.09
N ILE A 43 -10.32 -3.22 8.24
CA ILE A 43 -10.10 -4.63 7.89
C ILE A 43 -8.78 -5.09 8.48
N CYS A 44 -8.85 -6.13 9.32
CA CYS A 44 -7.68 -6.81 9.86
C CYS A 44 -7.84 -8.31 9.61
N LYS A 45 -6.90 -8.93 8.89
CA LYS A 45 -6.95 -10.36 8.56
C LYS A 45 -5.68 -11.03 9.02
N GLU A 46 -5.81 -12.09 9.82
CA GLU A 46 -4.68 -12.89 10.29
C GLU A 46 -4.05 -13.71 9.16
N GLY A 47 -2.75 -13.97 9.25
CA GLY A 47 -2.01 -14.81 8.33
C GLY A 47 -1.62 -14.19 6.99
N VAL A 48 -2.00 -12.92 6.77
CA VAL A 48 -1.64 -12.11 5.59
C VAL A 48 -1.16 -10.74 6.02
N GLU A 49 -0.54 -9.99 5.11
CA GLU A 49 -0.15 -8.61 5.33
C GLU A 49 -1.23 -7.63 4.84
N ALA A 50 -1.20 -6.39 5.33
CA ALA A 50 -2.11 -5.35 4.87
C ALA A 50 -2.01 -5.15 3.35
N ASP A 51 -0.81 -5.29 2.78
CA ASP A 51 -0.56 -5.19 1.34
C ASP A 51 -1.35 -6.23 0.54
N ASP A 52 -1.50 -7.46 1.08
CA ASP A 52 -2.30 -8.51 0.45
C ASP A 52 -3.81 -8.17 0.49
N VAL A 53 -4.25 -7.55 1.59
CA VAL A 53 -5.63 -7.05 1.72
C VAL A 53 -5.88 -5.93 0.72
N ILE A 54 -4.96 -4.94 0.65
CA ILE A 54 -5.02 -3.82 -0.30
C ILE A 54 -5.05 -4.35 -1.73
N ALA A 55 -4.16 -5.30 -2.07
CA ALA A 55 -4.12 -5.89 -3.41
C ALA A 55 -5.42 -6.61 -3.78
N THR A 56 -6.01 -7.34 -2.82
CA THR A 56 -7.29 -8.02 -3.02
C THR A 56 -8.42 -7.01 -3.24
N LEU A 57 -8.50 -5.95 -2.42
CA LEU A 57 -9.49 -4.88 -2.57
C LEU A 57 -9.32 -4.14 -3.89
N ALA A 58 -8.10 -3.75 -4.23
CA ALA A 58 -7.79 -3.07 -5.50
C ALA A 58 -8.21 -3.92 -6.71
N LYS A 59 -7.96 -5.23 -6.68
CA LYS A 59 -8.43 -6.16 -7.72
C LYS A 59 -9.96 -6.21 -7.80
N LEU A 60 -10.64 -6.30 -6.67
CA LEU A 60 -12.11 -6.33 -6.62
C LEU A 60 -12.73 -5.02 -7.11
N ALA A 61 -12.17 -3.87 -6.70
CA ALA A 61 -12.58 -2.55 -7.15
C ALA A 61 -12.38 -2.39 -8.66
N ASN A 62 -11.21 -2.77 -9.18
CA ASN A 62 -10.90 -2.73 -10.61
C ASN A 62 -11.87 -3.60 -11.44
N ALA A 63 -12.26 -4.77 -10.94
CA ALA A 63 -13.24 -5.63 -11.60
C ALA A 63 -14.64 -5.02 -11.68
N LYS A 64 -14.96 -4.07 -10.79
CA LYS A 64 -16.19 -3.27 -10.78
C LYS A 64 -16.03 -1.91 -11.48
N ASN A 65 -14.86 -1.60 -12.07
CA ASN A 65 -14.49 -0.30 -12.65
C ASN A 65 -14.60 0.87 -11.65
N ILE A 66 -14.26 0.61 -10.38
CA ILE A 66 -14.23 1.64 -9.33
C ILE A 66 -12.88 2.33 -9.36
N GLU A 67 -12.87 3.65 -9.53
CA GLU A 67 -11.67 4.48 -9.38
C GLU A 67 -11.12 4.35 -7.96
N THR A 68 -9.85 3.95 -7.85
CA THR A 68 -9.25 3.57 -6.58
C THR A 68 -7.99 4.39 -6.32
N ILE A 69 -7.89 4.97 -5.13
CA ILE A 69 -6.66 5.61 -4.64
C ILE A 69 -6.11 4.81 -3.46
N ILE A 70 -4.91 4.28 -3.61
CA ILE A 70 -4.16 3.63 -2.53
C ILE A 70 -3.35 4.71 -1.82
N ALA A 71 -3.74 5.09 -0.60
CA ALA A 71 -3.02 6.04 0.22
C ALA A 71 -1.87 5.34 0.96
N SER A 72 -0.69 5.32 0.35
CA SER A 72 0.51 4.68 0.91
C SER A 72 1.78 5.24 0.27
N SER A 73 2.87 5.29 1.05
CA SER A 73 4.22 5.57 0.52
C SER A 73 5.01 4.30 0.16
N ASP A 74 4.40 3.13 0.35
CA ASP A 74 5.07 1.86 0.09
C ASP A 74 5.28 1.65 -1.41
N LYS A 75 6.55 1.44 -1.80
CA LYS A 75 6.93 1.20 -3.21
C LYS A 75 6.39 -0.12 -3.75
N ASP A 76 6.13 -1.10 -2.87
CA ASP A 76 5.70 -2.42 -3.27
C ASP A 76 4.26 -2.40 -3.81
N LEU A 77 3.44 -1.45 -3.32
CA LEU A 77 2.07 -1.23 -3.81
C LEU A 77 2.01 -0.54 -5.18
N LEU A 78 3.13 0.02 -5.68
CA LEU A 78 3.20 0.58 -7.03
C LEU A 78 2.93 -0.47 -8.13
N GLN A 79 3.09 -1.78 -7.81
CA GLN A 79 2.71 -2.87 -8.72
C GLN A 79 1.21 -2.94 -8.99
N LEU A 80 0.37 -2.29 -8.17
CA LEU A 80 -1.09 -2.27 -8.32
C LEU A 80 -1.58 -1.12 -9.20
N VAL A 81 -0.74 -0.12 -9.48
CA VAL A 81 -1.12 1.05 -10.27
C VAL A 81 -1.48 0.65 -11.70
N GLY A 82 -2.60 1.17 -12.18
CA GLY A 82 -3.16 0.87 -13.50
C GLY A 82 -4.23 1.89 -13.90
N ASP A 83 -5.07 1.52 -14.86
CA ASP A 83 -6.06 2.45 -15.45
C ASP A 83 -7.01 3.06 -14.41
N HIS A 84 -7.50 2.25 -13.47
CA HIS A 84 -8.44 2.66 -12.42
C HIS A 84 -7.80 2.73 -11.03
N ILE A 85 -6.50 2.47 -10.90
CA ILE A 85 -5.81 2.42 -9.62
C ILE A 85 -4.65 3.39 -9.64
N LYS A 86 -4.62 4.32 -8.68
CA LYS A 86 -3.51 5.25 -8.44
C LYS A 86 -3.02 5.13 -7.01
N GLN A 87 -1.79 5.54 -6.77
CA GLN A 87 -1.21 5.59 -5.42
C GLN A 87 -0.94 7.02 -5.01
N LEU A 88 -1.41 7.41 -3.83
CA LEU A 88 -1.16 8.71 -3.20
C LEU A 88 -0.15 8.52 -2.07
N ASN A 89 1.00 9.20 -2.14
CA ASN A 89 1.99 9.14 -1.07
C ASN A 89 1.67 10.13 0.07
N MET A 90 2.38 10.00 1.20
CA MET A 90 2.21 10.88 2.37
C MET A 90 2.55 12.36 2.11
N GLN A 91 3.25 12.67 1.02
CA GLN A 91 3.56 14.03 0.57
C GLN A 91 2.50 14.62 -0.37
N GLY A 92 1.39 13.91 -0.59
CA GLY A 92 0.30 14.33 -1.47
C GLY A 92 0.58 14.14 -2.97
N LYS A 93 1.65 13.42 -3.35
CA LYS A 93 1.94 13.14 -4.75
C LYS A 93 1.18 11.90 -5.20
N LEU A 94 0.36 12.06 -6.25
CA LEU A 94 -0.40 10.97 -6.87
C LEU A 94 0.45 10.31 -7.95
N TYR A 95 0.53 8.99 -7.94
CA TYR A 95 1.25 8.17 -8.92
C TYR A 95 0.26 7.42 -9.81
N ASP A 96 0.28 7.74 -11.08
CA ASP A 96 -0.28 6.95 -12.18
C ASP A 96 0.80 6.10 -12.85
N THR A 97 0.45 5.43 -13.94
CA THR A 97 1.35 4.53 -14.68
C THR A 97 2.63 5.22 -15.15
N ASP A 98 2.50 6.44 -15.71
CA ASP A 98 3.64 7.17 -16.28
C ASP A 98 4.56 7.67 -15.16
N MET A 99 4.00 8.13 -14.06
CA MET A 99 4.77 8.59 -12.90
C MET A 99 5.46 7.44 -12.17
N VAL A 100 4.90 6.22 -12.18
CA VAL A 100 5.59 5.03 -11.69
C VAL A 100 6.79 4.71 -12.57
N GLU A 101 6.64 4.74 -13.91
CA GLU A 101 7.74 4.48 -14.84
C GLU A 101 8.84 5.55 -14.70
N GLU A 102 8.49 6.83 -14.57
CA GLU A 102 9.44 7.90 -14.31
C GLU A 102 10.23 7.70 -13.01
N LYS A 103 9.53 7.34 -11.92
CA LYS A 103 10.14 7.17 -10.59
C LYS A 103 10.97 5.91 -10.47
N MET A 104 10.45 4.79 -10.98
CA MET A 104 11.01 3.45 -10.74
C MET A 104 11.88 2.95 -11.91
N GLY A 105 11.78 3.58 -13.08
CA GLY A 105 12.49 3.17 -14.31
C GLY A 105 11.91 1.93 -14.98
N VAL A 106 10.78 1.45 -14.50
CA VAL A 106 10.01 0.29 -15.01
C VAL A 106 8.51 0.55 -14.87
N LYS A 107 7.71 -0.14 -15.66
CA LYS A 107 6.25 -0.05 -15.61
C LYS A 107 5.68 -0.72 -14.34
N PRO A 108 4.44 -0.36 -13.90
CA PRO A 108 3.83 -0.96 -12.72
C PRO A 108 3.87 -2.50 -12.69
N HIS A 109 3.55 -3.16 -13.80
CA HIS A 109 3.55 -4.62 -13.89
C HIS A 109 4.96 -5.26 -13.78
N GLN A 110 6.03 -4.47 -13.91
CA GLN A 110 7.42 -4.92 -13.75
C GLN A 110 7.98 -4.64 -12.35
N ILE A 111 7.22 -3.99 -11.45
CA ILE A 111 7.68 -3.68 -10.09
C ILE A 111 7.97 -4.96 -9.31
N LEU A 112 7.10 -5.97 -9.41
CA LEU A 112 7.34 -7.28 -8.80
C LEU A 112 8.68 -7.88 -9.23
N ASP A 113 8.96 -7.88 -10.54
CA ASP A 113 10.20 -8.41 -11.11
C ASP A 113 11.43 -7.60 -10.67
N LEU A 114 11.30 -6.27 -10.63
CA LEU A 114 12.35 -5.37 -10.16
C LEU A 114 12.74 -5.69 -8.72
N LEU A 115 11.76 -5.83 -7.83
CA LEU A 115 11.99 -6.12 -6.42
C LEU A 115 12.51 -7.54 -6.21
N ALA A 116 12.04 -8.51 -6.97
CA ALA A 116 12.53 -9.89 -6.92
C ALA A 116 13.99 -9.98 -7.36
N LEU A 117 14.39 -9.26 -8.42
CA LEU A 117 15.79 -9.22 -8.91
C LEU A 117 16.71 -8.48 -7.96
N SER A 118 16.32 -7.29 -7.49
CA SER A 118 17.17 -6.44 -6.65
C SER A 118 17.19 -6.86 -5.17
N GLY A 119 16.19 -7.62 -4.72
CA GLY A 119 15.93 -7.86 -3.32
C GLY A 119 15.42 -6.63 -2.57
N ASP A 120 15.09 -6.83 -1.31
CA ASP A 120 14.73 -5.77 -0.37
C ASP A 120 15.33 -6.02 1.01
N ALA A 121 16.26 -5.15 1.40
CA ALA A 121 16.95 -5.29 2.68
C ALA A 121 16.01 -5.02 3.88
N SER A 122 14.98 -4.18 3.72
CA SER A 122 14.04 -3.87 4.81
C SER A 122 13.17 -5.08 5.17
N ASP A 123 12.86 -5.92 4.18
CA ASP A 123 12.05 -7.14 4.34
C ASP A 123 12.90 -8.42 4.36
N ASN A 124 14.22 -8.25 4.32
CA ASN A 124 15.17 -9.35 4.24
C ASN A 124 14.92 -10.27 3.04
N ILE A 125 14.56 -9.68 1.90
CA ILE A 125 14.38 -10.38 0.63
C ILE A 125 15.71 -10.40 -0.11
N PRO A 126 16.26 -11.59 -0.42
CA PRO A 126 17.65 -11.69 -0.85
C PRO A 126 17.95 -11.11 -2.24
N GLY A 127 17.03 -11.27 -3.21
CA GLY A 127 17.30 -10.93 -4.61
C GLY A 127 18.43 -11.75 -5.23
N VAL A 128 18.91 -11.30 -6.38
CA VAL A 128 20.11 -11.87 -7.02
C VAL A 128 21.37 -11.20 -6.44
N PRO A 129 22.35 -11.93 -5.94
CA PRO A 129 23.54 -11.36 -5.32
C PRO A 129 24.27 -10.35 -6.20
N SER A 130 24.52 -9.16 -5.65
CA SER A 130 25.15 -8.01 -6.35
C SER A 130 24.35 -7.41 -7.51
N VAL A 131 23.08 -7.73 -7.62
CA VAL A 131 22.12 -7.06 -8.50
C VAL A 131 21.37 -6.01 -7.69
N GLY A 132 21.63 -4.76 -7.99
CA GLY A 132 20.87 -3.64 -7.43
C GLY A 132 19.81 -3.14 -8.41
N PRO A 133 18.98 -2.15 -8.02
CA PRO A 133 17.89 -1.64 -8.84
C PRO A 133 18.32 -1.23 -10.25
N LYS A 134 19.47 -0.54 -10.40
CA LYS A 134 19.96 -0.11 -11.73
C LYS A 134 20.23 -1.29 -12.68
N THR A 135 20.78 -2.38 -12.18
CA THR A 135 21.04 -3.57 -13.00
C THR A 135 19.74 -4.29 -13.33
N ALA A 136 18.84 -4.43 -12.37
CA ALA A 136 17.53 -5.04 -12.55
C ALA A 136 16.69 -4.26 -13.57
N ILE A 137 16.61 -2.93 -13.47
CA ILE A 137 15.93 -2.05 -14.44
C ILE A 137 16.48 -2.28 -15.85
N LYS A 138 17.81 -2.26 -16.02
CA LYS A 138 18.44 -2.50 -17.33
C LYS A 138 18.03 -3.85 -17.91
N TRP A 139 17.99 -4.90 -17.11
CA TRP A 139 17.61 -6.22 -17.58
C TRP A 139 16.12 -6.28 -17.96
N LEU A 140 15.25 -5.68 -17.16
CA LEU A 140 13.81 -5.63 -17.45
C LEU A 140 13.51 -4.80 -18.71
N GLN A 141 14.24 -3.72 -18.95
CA GLN A 141 14.13 -2.95 -20.19
C GLN A 141 14.60 -3.73 -21.42
N LEU A 142 15.60 -4.62 -21.28
CA LEU A 142 16.14 -5.41 -22.39
C LEU A 142 15.35 -6.69 -22.64
N TYR A 143 14.84 -7.33 -21.62
CA TYR A 143 14.29 -8.69 -21.70
C TYR A 143 12.80 -8.76 -21.30
N GLY A 144 12.20 -7.65 -20.87
CA GLY A 144 10.78 -7.51 -20.57
C GLY A 144 10.41 -7.87 -19.13
N ASP A 145 10.60 -9.10 -18.74
CA ASP A 145 10.21 -9.65 -17.43
C ASP A 145 11.27 -10.59 -16.86
N ILE A 146 11.01 -11.16 -15.69
CA ILE A 146 11.93 -12.07 -15.01
C ILE A 146 12.18 -13.36 -15.81
N GLU A 147 11.16 -13.87 -16.53
CA GLU A 147 11.31 -15.05 -17.36
C GLU A 147 12.18 -14.75 -18.59
N GLY A 148 12.00 -13.57 -19.19
CA GLY A 148 12.89 -13.08 -20.24
C GLY A 148 14.33 -12.91 -19.77
N VAL A 149 14.53 -12.42 -18.55
CA VAL A 149 15.88 -12.32 -17.92
C VAL A 149 16.48 -13.71 -17.74
N LYS A 150 15.75 -14.69 -17.20
CA LYS A 150 16.20 -16.07 -17.03
C LYS A 150 16.54 -16.73 -18.37
N ALA A 151 15.68 -16.60 -19.37
CA ALA A 151 15.87 -17.16 -20.70
C ALA A 151 17.12 -16.61 -21.40
N ASN A 152 17.50 -15.38 -21.11
CA ASN A 152 18.67 -14.73 -21.70
C ASN A 152 19.89 -14.67 -20.74
N ALA A 153 19.86 -15.36 -19.60
CA ALA A 153 20.93 -15.32 -18.59
C ALA A 153 22.32 -15.69 -19.16
N ASN A 154 22.38 -16.55 -20.21
CA ASN A 154 23.63 -16.91 -20.88
C ASN A 154 24.20 -15.79 -21.76
N LYS A 155 23.41 -14.75 -22.08
CA LYS A 155 23.85 -13.56 -22.83
C LYS A 155 24.31 -12.44 -21.90
N ILE A 156 24.16 -12.61 -20.60
CA ILE A 156 24.60 -11.66 -19.58
C ILE A 156 26.02 -12.04 -19.16
N ASP A 157 26.98 -11.24 -19.62
CA ASP A 157 28.40 -11.47 -19.37
C ASP A 157 28.85 -11.08 -17.97
N GLY A 158 30.02 -11.58 -17.59
CA GLY A 158 30.72 -11.24 -16.36
C GLY A 158 30.13 -11.88 -15.10
N LYS A 159 30.71 -11.51 -13.95
CA LYS A 159 30.35 -12.08 -12.63
C LYS A 159 28.88 -11.92 -12.26
N VAL A 160 28.22 -10.89 -12.73
CA VAL A 160 26.80 -10.66 -12.43
C VAL A 160 25.90 -11.64 -13.19
N GLY A 161 26.26 -12.00 -14.43
CA GLY A 161 25.57 -13.04 -15.18
C GLY A 161 25.80 -14.44 -14.60
N GLU A 162 27.03 -14.73 -14.13
CA GLU A 162 27.32 -15.98 -13.40
C GLU A 162 26.43 -16.10 -12.16
N ARG A 163 26.37 -15.05 -11.33
CA ARG A 163 25.55 -15.02 -10.13
C ARG A 163 24.05 -15.16 -10.43
N LEU A 164 23.57 -14.54 -11.49
CA LEU A 164 22.19 -14.73 -11.92
C LEU A 164 21.88 -16.21 -12.19
N ARG A 165 22.74 -16.88 -12.97
CA ARG A 165 22.56 -18.31 -13.32
C ARG A 165 22.64 -19.23 -12.11
N GLU A 166 23.48 -18.89 -11.12
CA GLU A 166 23.62 -19.63 -9.86
C GLU A 166 22.50 -19.36 -8.85
N SER A 167 21.68 -18.33 -9.08
CA SER A 167 20.70 -17.82 -8.10
C SER A 167 19.24 -17.96 -8.55
N PHE A 168 18.91 -18.84 -9.49
CA PHE A 168 17.53 -18.99 -9.95
C PHE A 168 16.58 -19.39 -8.82
N ASP A 169 16.97 -20.34 -7.97
CA ASP A 169 16.16 -20.76 -6.82
C ASP A 169 15.95 -19.60 -5.83
N LEU A 170 16.98 -18.78 -5.62
CA LEU A 170 16.91 -17.61 -4.74
C LEU A 170 16.03 -16.50 -5.34
N LEU A 171 16.08 -16.35 -6.67
CA LEU A 171 15.24 -15.42 -7.40
C LEU A 171 13.79 -15.85 -7.36
N ASP A 172 13.48 -17.15 -7.49
CA ASP A 172 12.13 -17.69 -7.37
C ASP A 172 11.58 -17.53 -5.95
N LEU A 173 12.42 -17.72 -4.94
CA LEU A 173 12.08 -17.41 -3.56
C LEU A 173 11.75 -15.92 -3.39
N SER A 174 12.62 -15.05 -3.87
CA SER A 174 12.42 -13.59 -3.79
C SER A 174 11.13 -13.16 -4.48
N TYR A 175 10.84 -13.72 -5.65
CA TYR A 175 9.60 -13.49 -6.39
C TYR A 175 8.36 -13.87 -5.56
N GLN A 176 8.39 -15.05 -4.92
CA GLN A 176 7.28 -15.51 -4.06
C GLN A 176 7.08 -14.60 -2.83
N LEU A 177 8.15 -14.06 -2.27
CA LEU A 177 8.09 -13.18 -1.10
C LEU A 177 7.55 -11.79 -1.44
N VAL A 178 7.87 -11.25 -2.62
CA VAL A 178 7.40 -9.92 -3.09
C VAL A 178 5.98 -10.00 -3.63
N LYS A 179 5.60 -11.14 -4.19
CA LYS A 179 4.29 -11.31 -4.84
C LYS A 179 3.15 -11.07 -3.85
N LEU A 180 2.25 -10.15 -4.22
CA LEU A 180 1.04 -9.87 -3.46
C LEU A 180 0.01 -10.98 -3.66
N LYS A 181 -0.79 -11.22 -2.61
CA LYS A 181 -1.92 -12.13 -2.64
C LYS A 181 -3.18 -11.36 -3.05
N PHE A 182 -3.94 -11.88 -4.03
CA PHE A 182 -5.12 -11.22 -4.60
C PHE A 182 -6.42 -11.98 -4.33
N ASP A 183 -6.39 -12.90 -3.37
CA ASP A 183 -7.48 -13.81 -3.03
C ASP A 183 -7.65 -13.95 -1.51
N VAL A 184 -7.38 -12.87 -0.78
CA VAL A 184 -7.68 -12.83 0.66
C VAL A 184 -9.19 -12.89 0.83
N ASP A 185 -9.65 -13.77 1.74
CA ASP A 185 -11.06 -13.87 2.07
C ASP A 185 -11.51 -12.61 2.83
N LEU A 186 -12.24 -11.73 2.14
CA LEU A 186 -12.74 -10.45 2.64
C LEU A 186 -14.27 -10.47 2.73
N PRO A 187 -14.87 -9.60 3.57
CA PRO A 187 -16.32 -9.42 3.60
C PRO A 187 -16.87 -9.08 2.20
N SER A 188 -18.00 -9.66 1.83
CA SER A 188 -18.61 -9.47 0.50
C SER A 188 -19.18 -8.06 0.30
N ASP A 189 -19.49 -7.40 1.40
CA ASP A 189 -20.13 -6.09 1.52
C ASP A 189 -19.15 -4.92 1.68
N VAL A 190 -17.85 -5.18 1.54
CA VAL A 190 -16.80 -4.19 1.77
C VAL A 190 -16.94 -2.89 0.94
N PHE A 191 -17.74 -2.92 -0.13
CA PHE A 191 -18.02 -1.75 -0.98
C PHE A 191 -19.50 -1.30 -0.91
N ASP A 192 -20.34 -1.97 -0.14
CA ASP A 192 -21.79 -1.78 -0.22
C ASP A 192 -22.32 -0.87 0.88
N ASP A 193 -21.64 -0.80 2.05
CA ASP A 193 -22.06 0.03 3.19
C ASP A 193 -20.91 0.95 3.62
N GLU A 194 -21.22 2.24 3.79
CA GLU A 194 -20.33 3.16 4.50
C GLU A 194 -20.67 3.14 5.99
N PRO A 195 -19.77 2.68 6.87
CA PRO A 195 -20.00 2.83 8.30
C PRO A 195 -20.07 4.32 8.63
N GLY A 196 -21.23 4.79 9.08
CA GLY A 196 -21.40 6.21 9.43
C GLY A 196 -20.47 6.63 10.59
N GLU A 197 -20.10 7.91 10.61
CA GLU A 197 -19.34 8.50 11.71
C GLU A 197 -20.13 8.39 13.03
N ASN A 198 -19.49 7.88 14.07
CA ASN A 198 -20.01 7.87 15.44
C ASN A 198 -19.43 9.05 16.24
N THR A 199 -20.05 10.22 16.07
CA THR A 199 -19.64 11.49 16.68
C THR A 199 -19.57 11.42 18.21
N GLU A 200 -20.49 10.68 18.86
CA GLU A 200 -20.49 10.52 20.31
C GLU A 200 -19.27 9.73 20.78
N LYS A 201 -18.98 8.61 20.10
CA LYS A 201 -17.80 7.79 20.41
C LYS A 201 -16.49 8.54 20.14
N LEU A 202 -16.44 9.33 19.06
CA LEU A 202 -15.28 10.20 18.79
C LEU A 202 -15.06 11.21 19.90
N ARG A 203 -16.11 11.83 20.41
CA ARG A 203 -16.01 12.79 21.53
C ARG A 203 -15.46 12.12 22.79
N GLU A 204 -15.94 10.91 23.11
CA GLU A 204 -15.42 10.14 24.25
C GLU A 204 -13.91 9.86 24.07
N LEU A 205 -13.51 9.29 22.93
CA LEU A 205 -12.12 8.92 22.66
C LEU A 205 -11.19 10.13 22.61
N TYR A 206 -11.61 11.22 21.96
CA TYR A 206 -10.80 12.46 21.91
C TYR A 206 -10.66 13.11 23.29
N THR A 207 -11.65 12.96 24.17
CA THR A 207 -11.57 13.43 25.55
C THR A 207 -10.62 12.55 26.36
N GLU A 208 -10.75 11.23 26.26
CA GLU A 208 -9.91 10.26 26.96
C GLU A 208 -8.43 10.41 26.61
N TYR A 209 -8.13 10.61 25.31
CA TYR A 209 -6.75 10.72 24.85
C TYR A 209 -6.23 12.15 24.72
N GLY A 210 -7.01 13.15 25.15
CA GLY A 210 -6.57 14.54 25.22
C GLY A 210 -6.43 15.26 23.88
N PHE A 211 -7.16 14.83 22.84
CA PHE A 211 -7.12 15.42 21.49
C PHE A 211 -7.97 16.70 21.42
N SER A 212 -7.56 17.74 22.15
CA SER A 212 -8.32 18.99 22.33
C SER A 212 -8.61 19.73 21.01
N MET A 213 -7.70 19.69 20.05
CA MET A 213 -7.91 20.30 18.73
C MET A 213 -9.00 19.57 17.95
N TRP A 214 -8.98 18.25 17.94
CA TRP A 214 -10.00 17.44 17.25
C TRP A 214 -11.37 17.53 17.95
N LEU A 215 -11.41 17.62 19.28
CA LEU A 215 -12.64 17.92 20.01
C LEU A 215 -13.27 19.24 19.60
N LYS A 216 -12.44 20.28 19.40
CA LYS A 216 -12.92 21.58 18.93
C LYS A 216 -13.46 21.48 17.51
N GLN A 217 -12.74 20.85 16.59
CA GLN A 217 -13.20 20.61 15.22
C GLN A 217 -14.53 19.85 15.17
N LEU A 218 -14.64 18.78 15.96
CA LEU A 218 -15.86 17.99 16.05
C LEU A 218 -17.04 18.83 16.57
N ALA A 219 -16.82 19.71 17.57
CA ALA A 219 -17.85 20.60 18.09
C ALA A 219 -18.27 21.69 17.08
N ASP A 220 -17.34 22.17 16.24
CA ASP A 220 -17.62 23.15 15.21
C ASP A 220 -18.38 22.53 14.03
N GLN A 221 -18.04 21.31 13.59
CA GLN A 221 -18.79 20.54 12.60
C GLN A 221 -20.25 20.28 13.01
N ILE A 222 -20.50 20.03 14.30
CA ILE A 222 -21.86 19.85 14.83
C ILE A 222 -22.66 21.16 14.75
N LYS A 223 -22.01 22.32 14.91
CA LYS A 223 -22.66 23.64 14.82
C LYS A 223 -22.95 24.05 13.39
N GLU A 224 -22.12 23.61 12.43
CA GLU A 224 -22.27 23.92 11.01
C GLU A 224 -23.30 23.01 10.29
N LYS A 225 -23.86 22.00 10.94
CA LYS A 225 -24.98 21.20 10.46
C LYS A 225 -26.34 21.73 10.95
N PRO A 226 -26.76 22.93 10.52
CA PRO A 226 -28.18 23.16 10.29
C PRO A 226 -28.38 23.71 8.88
N ILE A 227 -29.24 23.06 8.15
CA ILE A 227 -30.03 23.59 7.04
C ILE A 227 -29.35 23.73 5.67
N THR A 228 -29.72 22.74 4.83
CA THR A 228 -30.25 22.90 3.45
C THR A 228 -29.42 23.60 2.41
N GLU A 229 -29.18 22.81 1.36
CA GLU A 229 -29.27 23.16 -0.08
C GLU A 229 -28.39 24.27 -0.65
N ALA A 230 -27.71 23.83 -1.67
CA ALA A 230 -27.42 24.56 -2.89
C ALA A 230 -26.42 25.73 -2.79
N ILE A 231 -25.17 25.45 -3.12
CA ILE A 231 -24.42 26.38 -3.95
C ILE A 231 -23.71 25.60 -5.05
N GLU A 232 -24.13 25.89 -6.28
CA GLU A 232 -23.50 25.47 -7.52
C GLU A 232 -22.03 25.90 -7.63
N PRO A 233 -21.26 25.24 -8.46
CA PRO A 233 -19.81 25.34 -8.47
C PRO A 233 -19.33 26.61 -9.13
N LEU A 234 -18.48 27.37 -8.45
CA LEU A 234 -17.62 28.36 -9.09
C LEU A 234 -16.31 27.69 -9.50
N LEU A 235 -16.26 27.41 -10.80
CA LEU A 235 -15.07 27.01 -11.53
C LEU A 235 -14.02 28.11 -11.52
N SER A 236 -12.85 27.86 -10.94
CA SER A 236 -11.57 28.32 -11.46
C SER A 236 -10.44 27.44 -10.93
N GLU A 237 -9.69 26.94 -11.86
CA GLU A 237 -8.77 25.80 -11.72
C GLU A 237 -7.42 26.20 -11.14
N SER A 238 -6.98 25.49 -10.12
CA SER A 238 -5.57 25.20 -9.88
C SER A 238 -5.41 23.69 -9.60
N GLN A 239 -4.27 23.13 -9.99
CA GLN A 239 -3.97 21.69 -9.89
C GLN A 239 -4.15 21.17 -8.46
N ASP A 240 -3.88 22.01 -7.46
CA ASP A 240 -4.03 21.66 -6.03
C ASP A 240 -5.50 21.54 -5.59
N GLN A 241 -6.42 22.27 -6.22
CA GLN A 241 -7.85 22.17 -5.96
C GLN A 241 -8.47 20.90 -6.56
N LYS A 242 -7.98 20.43 -7.72
CA LYS A 242 -8.41 19.17 -8.31
C LYS A 242 -8.08 17.97 -7.43
N ASN A 243 -6.91 17.97 -6.81
CA ASN A 243 -6.50 16.91 -5.89
C ASN A 243 -7.34 16.91 -4.59
N SER A 244 -7.75 18.06 -4.11
CA SER A 244 -8.60 18.19 -2.92
C SER A 244 -10.05 17.75 -3.19
N LEU A 245 -10.60 18.05 -4.37
CA LEU A 245 -11.94 17.62 -4.79
C LEU A 245 -12.01 16.11 -5.05
N LEU A 246 -10.98 15.54 -5.68
CA LEU A 246 -10.88 14.09 -5.91
C LEU A 246 -10.91 13.29 -4.61
N LEU A 247 -10.32 13.81 -3.52
CA LEU A 247 -10.33 13.16 -2.21
C LEU A 247 -11.71 13.20 -1.52
N GLN A 248 -12.63 14.06 -1.93
CA GLN A 248 -13.99 14.16 -1.36
C GLN A 248 -15.02 13.23 -2.05
N GLU A 249 -14.72 12.72 -3.25
CA GLU A 249 -15.63 11.87 -4.02
C GLU A 249 -15.38 10.35 -3.86
N PHE A 250 -14.33 9.95 -3.12
CA PHE A 250 -14.00 8.55 -2.98
C PHE A 250 -14.63 7.91 -1.74
N THR A 251 -15.18 6.72 -1.90
CA THR A 251 -15.56 5.83 -0.80
C THR A 251 -14.36 5.61 0.12
N GLN A 252 -14.51 6.00 1.38
CA GLN A 252 -13.38 6.09 2.31
C GLN A 252 -13.09 4.71 2.94
N THR A 253 -12.25 3.92 2.30
CA THR A 253 -11.71 2.71 2.91
C THR A 253 -10.27 2.99 3.33
N LEU A 254 -10.02 3.05 4.63
CA LEU A 254 -8.69 3.20 5.18
C LEU A 254 -8.15 1.83 5.61
N ILE A 255 -7.08 1.39 4.95
CA ILE A 255 -6.35 0.19 5.32
C ILE A 255 -5.02 0.62 5.91
N LEU A 256 -4.81 0.34 7.18
CA LEU A 256 -3.55 0.63 7.86
C LEU A 256 -2.63 -0.57 7.78
N LYS A 257 -1.42 -0.34 7.32
CA LYS A 257 -0.36 -1.34 7.33
C LYS A 257 0.16 -1.47 8.76
N GLN A 258 0.01 -2.63 9.35
CA GLN A 258 0.49 -2.91 10.72
C GLN A 258 2.00 -2.66 10.88
N ALA A 259 2.77 -2.74 9.78
CA ALA A 259 4.21 -2.46 9.76
C ALA A 259 4.57 -0.97 9.95
N ASP A 260 3.65 -0.05 9.66
CA ASP A 260 3.89 1.40 9.81
C ASP A 260 3.97 1.80 11.30
N PHE A 261 3.55 0.92 12.20
CA PHE A 261 3.63 1.08 13.66
C PHE A 261 4.72 0.22 14.31
N GLU A 262 5.48 -0.56 13.52
CA GLU A 262 6.52 -1.46 14.02
C GLU A 262 7.96 -0.98 13.71
N SER A 263 8.12 0.18 13.08
CA SER A 263 9.44 0.74 12.69
C SER A 263 9.98 1.77 13.68
#